data_96a021197a2560f3abdbdbc2f13f1391
#
_entry.id   96a021197a2560f3abdbdbc2f13f1391
#
_cell.length_a   1.000
_cell.length_b   1.000
_cell.length_c   1.000
_cell.angle_alpha   90.00
_cell.angle_beta   90.00
_cell.angle_gamma   90.00
#
_symmetry.space_group_name_H-M   'P 1'
#
loop_
_entity.id
_entity.type
_entity.pdbx_description
1 polymer ?
#
loop_
_entity_poly.entity_id
_entity_poly.type
_entity_poly.pdbx_seq_one_letter_code
_entity_poly.pdbx_strand_id
1 'polypeptide(L)'
;MASMIISELKEIIREQTQKGFFDAYIRNALKEYLQVYVLNYLYTTDQYKQSLIFTGGTCLRHCFNLNRLSEDIDFDQRSPVDIKQLSNDLLGYFSKKYLYSDLKISIKQRGRQLLLKFPVLHALELASPSESDLLYVKLDISSSTSKNFQTQTTLKNLYGFNYVMRH
;
A
#
# COMPACT_ATOMS: atom_id res chain seq x y z
N MET A 1 22.33 -3.51 9.12
CA MET A 1 22.03 -2.20 8.52
C MET A 1 20.50 -2.03 8.49
N ALA A 2 19.99 -0.95 9.09
CA ALA A 2 18.55 -0.68 9.04
C ALA A 2 18.13 -0.43 7.58
N SER A 3 17.02 -1.01 7.14
CA SER A 3 16.54 -0.75 5.80
C SER A 3 16.09 0.72 5.68
N MET A 4 16.16 1.27 4.48
CA MET A 4 15.69 2.63 4.21
C MET A 4 14.20 2.80 4.57
N ILE A 5 13.37 1.77 4.35
CA ILE A 5 11.96 1.79 4.72
C ILE A 5 11.78 1.97 6.24
N ILE A 6 12.52 1.22 7.06
CA ILE A 6 12.44 1.36 8.53
C ILE A 6 12.82 2.77 8.97
N SER A 7 13.87 3.34 8.39
CA SER A 7 14.29 4.71 8.69
C SER A 7 13.20 5.74 8.34
N GLU A 8 12.56 5.59 7.19
CA GLU A 8 11.47 6.45 6.75
C GLU A 8 10.24 6.32 7.67
N LEU A 9 9.90 5.09 8.08
CA LEU A 9 8.80 4.87 9.02
C LEU A 9 9.07 5.52 10.39
N LYS A 10 10.30 5.44 10.88
CA LYS A 10 10.71 6.13 12.11
C LYS A 10 10.54 7.64 12.02
N GLU A 11 10.87 8.23 10.87
CA GLU A 11 10.71 9.66 10.64
C GLU A 11 9.23 10.06 10.68
N ILE A 12 8.35 9.28 10.05
CA ILE A 12 6.90 9.52 10.10
C ILE A 12 6.38 9.44 11.53
N ILE A 13 6.83 8.46 12.31
CA ILE A 13 6.44 8.34 13.73
C ILE A 13 6.86 9.60 14.49
N ARG A 14 8.07 10.06 14.28
CA ARG A 14 8.59 11.27 14.94
C ARG A 14 7.72 12.49 14.61
N GLU A 15 7.41 12.68 13.33
CA GLU A 15 6.57 13.79 12.87
C GLU A 15 5.17 13.74 13.48
N GLN A 16 4.53 12.56 13.46
CA GLN A 16 3.17 12.40 13.98
C GLN A 16 3.12 12.55 15.51
N THR A 17 4.13 12.05 16.21
CA THR A 17 4.25 12.20 17.67
C THR A 17 4.42 13.68 18.06
N GLN A 18 5.21 14.44 17.31
CA GLN A 18 5.37 15.88 17.51
C GLN A 18 4.05 16.65 17.32
N LYS A 19 3.17 16.15 16.46
CA LYS A 19 1.83 16.70 16.24
C LYS A 19 0.82 16.28 17.31
N GLY A 20 1.21 15.42 18.26
CA GLY A 20 0.38 14.97 19.37
C GLY A 20 -0.56 13.81 19.03
N PHE A 21 -0.34 13.07 17.94
CA PHE A 21 -1.18 11.93 17.58
C PHE A 21 -0.81 10.68 18.40
N PHE A 22 -1.83 9.82 18.63
CA PHE A 22 -1.69 8.58 19.39
C PHE A 22 -1.29 7.40 18.49
N ASP A 23 -0.86 6.29 19.10
CA ASP A 23 -0.34 5.10 18.42
C ASP A 23 -1.27 4.53 17.34
N ALA A 24 -2.59 4.48 17.58
CA ALA A 24 -3.54 3.98 16.60
C ALA A 24 -3.55 4.83 15.32
N TYR A 25 -3.53 6.15 15.47
CA TYR A 25 -3.44 7.08 14.33
C TYR A 25 -2.09 6.94 13.61
N ILE A 26 -1.01 6.81 14.38
CA ILE A 26 0.34 6.65 13.84
C ILE A 26 0.43 5.37 13.00
N ARG A 27 -0.11 4.24 13.48
CA ARG A 27 -0.15 2.99 12.71
C ARG A 27 -0.89 3.16 11.38
N ASN A 28 -2.01 3.88 11.38
CA ASN A 28 -2.76 4.16 10.15
C ASN A 28 -1.96 5.06 9.18
N ALA A 29 -1.23 6.02 9.70
CA ALA A 29 -0.34 6.86 8.89
C ALA A 29 0.78 6.04 8.25
N LEU A 30 1.34 5.06 8.98
CA LEU A 30 2.33 4.15 8.43
C LEU A 30 1.75 3.25 7.33
N LYS A 31 0.53 2.75 7.51
CA LYS A 31 -0.18 1.99 6.45
C LYS A 31 -0.37 2.83 5.20
N GLU A 32 -0.82 4.07 5.35
CA GLU A 32 -0.99 5.00 4.22
C GLU A 32 0.33 5.23 3.48
N TYR A 33 1.41 5.40 4.21
CA TYR A 33 2.74 5.54 3.62
C TYR A 33 3.13 4.30 2.80
N LEU A 34 2.94 3.10 3.36
CA LEU A 34 3.23 1.85 2.65
C LEU A 34 2.30 1.64 1.45
N GLN A 35 1.04 2.10 1.53
CA GLN A 35 0.14 2.11 0.38
C GLN A 35 0.70 2.93 -0.78
N VAL A 36 1.35 4.04 -0.49
CA VAL A 36 1.97 4.89 -1.54
C VAL A 36 3.08 4.13 -2.27
N TYR A 37 3.89 3.32 -1.58
CA TYR A 37 4.86 2.44 -2.24
C TYR A 37 4.18 1.49 -3.22
N VAL A 38 3.10 0.86 -2.79
CA VAL A 38 2.34 -0.09 -3.62
C VAL A 38 1.73 0.61 -4.83
N LEU A 39 1.05 1.72 -4.61
CA LEU A 39 0.42 2.50 -5.69
C LEU A 39 1.47 3.01 -6.69
N ASN A 40 2.60 3.47 -6.21
CA ASN A 40 3.70 3.88 -7.07
C ASN A 40 4.16 2.73 -7.98
N TYR A 41 4.36 1.54 -7.41
CA TYR A 41 4.73 0.37 -8.19
C TYR A 41 3.69 0.04 -9.26
N LEU A 42 2.42 -0.06 -8.87
CA LEU A 42 1.35 -0.44 -9.78
C LEU A 42 1.18 0.56 -10.94
N TYR A 43 1.27 1.84 -10.65
CA TYR A 43 1.02 2.88 -11.65
C TYR A 43 2.27 3.37 -12.39
N THR A 44 3.44 2.82 -12.07
CA THR A 44 4.67 2.98 -12.86
C THR A 44 5.06 1.71 -13.61
N THR A 45 4.27 0.64 -13.49
CA THR A 45 4.48 -0.63 -14.20
C THR A 45 3.37 -0.78 -15.24
N ASP A 46 3.71 -0.78 -16.52
CA ASP A 46 2.74 -0.73 -17.63
C ASP A 46 1.66 -1.80 -17.55
N GLN A 47 2.04 -3.03 -17.21
CA GLN A 47 1.12 -4.16 -17.07
C GLN A 47 -0.02 -3.86 -16.08
N TYR A 48 0.30 -3.34 -14.91
CA TYR A 48 -0.68 -3.07 -13.86
C TYR A 48 -1.38 -1.73 -14.05
N LYS A 49 -0.66 -0.72 -14.50
CA LYS A 49 -1.21 0.60 -14.83
C LYS A 49 -2.38 0.52 -15.80
N GLN A 50 -2.32 -0.39 -16.77
CA GLN A 50 -3.37 -0.56 -17.77
C GLN A 50 -4.54 -1.42 -17.28
N SER A 51 -4.29 -2.31 -16.32
CA SER A 51 -5.24 -3.33 -15.89
C SER A 51 -6.03 -2.98 -14.63
N LEU A 52 -5.46 -2.18 -13.74
CA LEU A 52 -6.05 -1.88 -12.43
C LEU A 52 -6.62 -0.47 -12.37
N ILE A 53 -7.86 -0.38 -11.87
CA ILE A 53 -8.56 0.88 -11.64
C ILE A 53 -8.74 1.02 -10.13
N PHE A 54 -8.18 2.09 -9.57
CA PHE A 54 -8.24 2.37 -8.14
C PHE A 54 -9.65 2.81 -7.73
N THR A 55 -10.23 2.17 -6.71
CA THR A 55 -11.60 2.42 -6.25
C THR A 55 -11.67 2.50 -4.72
N GLY A 56 -12.87 2.70 -4.18
CA GLY A 56 -13.15 2.63 -2.75
C GLY A 56 -12.73 3.84 -1.94
N GLY A 57 -12.80 3.71 -0.62
CA GLY A 57 -12.54 4.80 0.32
C GLY A 57 -11.10 5.28 0.32
N THR A 58 -10.14 4.38 0.12
CA THR A 58 -8.72 4.73 0.01
C THR A 58 -8.43 5.51 -1.27
N CYS A 59 -9.15 5.22 -2.35
CA CYS A 59 -9.11 6.03 -3.57
C CYS A 59 -9.58 7.47 -3.27
N LEU A 60 -10.68 7.63 -2.56
CA LEU A 60 -11.17 8.97 -2.16
C LEU A 60 -10.11 9.72 -1.35
N ARG A 61 -9.40 9.03 -0.47
CA ARG A 61 -8.30 9.62 0.30
C ARG A 61 -7.14 10.07 -0.58
N HIS A 62 -6.63 9.18 -1.42
CA HIS A 62 -5.42 9.44 -2.21
C HIS A 62 -5.67 10.36 -3.41
N CYS A 63 -6.82 10.24 -4.07
CA CYS A 63 -7.12 11.00 -5.29
C CYS A 63 -7.82 12.33 -5.00
N PHE A 64 -8.62 12.40 -3.93
CA PHE A 64 -9.46 13.57 -3.63
C PHE A 64 -9.17 14.19 -2.27
N ASN A 65 -8.11 13.77 -1.60
CA ASN A 65 -7.69 14.29 -0.28
C ASN A 65 -8.79 14.25 0.79
N LEU A 66 -9.65 13.25 0.73
CA LEU A 66 -10.68 13.07 1.76
C LEU A 66 -10.00 12.91 3.13
N ASN A 67 -10.42 13.66 4.11
CA ASN A 67 -9.85 13.65 5.47
C ASN A 67 -10.29 12.41 6.25
N ARG A 68 -9.92 11.25 5.75
CA ARG A 68 -10.23 9.95 6.33
C ARG A 68 -9.11 8.98 5.99
N LEU A 69 -8.55 8.35 7.00
CA LEU A 69 -7.62 7.24 6.80
C LEU A 69 -8.41 5.99 6.44
N SER A 70 -7.94 5.28 5.44
CA SER A 70 -8.56 4.04 4.96
C SER A 70 -7.53 2.92 4.98
N GLU A 71 -7.96 1.70 5.32
CA GLU A 71 -7.05 0.58 5.56
C GLU A 71 -6.75 -0.24 4.31
N ASP A 72 -7.74 -0.43 3.44
CA ASP A 72 -7.65 -1.34 2.30
C ASP A 72 -7.51 -0.56 0.99
N ILE A 73 -6.74 -1.12 0.04
CA ILE A 73 -6.64 -0.56 -1.31
C ILE A 73 -7.49 -1.44 -2.23
N ASP A 74 -8.54 -0.86 -2.79
CA ASP A 74 -9.49 -1.57 -3.64
C ASP A 74 -9.26 -1.26 -5.11
N PHE A 75 -9.30 -2.29 -5.95
CA PHE A 75 -9.15 -2.16 -7.39
C PHE A 75 -10.24 -2.92 -8.14
N ASP A 76 -10.72 -2.33 -9.23
CA ASP A 76 -11.41 -3.04 -10.28
C ASP A 76 -10.43 -3.44 -11.36
N GLN A 77 -10.72 -4.53 -12.08
CA GLN A 77 -9.92 -4.98 -13.21
C GLN A 77 -10.51 -4.49 -14.53
N ARG A 78 -9.71 -3.80 -15.31
CA ARG A 78 -10.03 -3.52 -16.72
C ARG A 78 -9.70 -4.70 -17.61
N SER A 79 -8.63 -5.40 -17.28
CA SER A 79 -8.22 -6.67 -17.87
C SER A 79 -7.73 -7.59 -16.75
N PRO A 80 -7.80 -8.93 -16.94
CA PRO A 80 -7.39 -9.88 -15.90
C PRO A 80 -5.94 -9.69 -15.45
N VAL A 81 -5.72 -9.75 -14.14
CA VAL A 81 -4.41 -9.67 -13.51
C VAL A 81 -4.07 -11.02 -12.88
N ASP A 82 -2.88 -11.53 -13.17
CA ASP A 82 -2.35 -12.72 -12.49
C ASP A 82 -1.91 -12.33 -11.08
N ILE A 83 -2.70 -12.73 -10.10
CA ILE A 83 -2.50 -12.37 -8.70
C ILE A 83 -1.22 -12.97 -8.13
N LYS A 84 -0.87 -14.20 -8.52
CA LYS A 84 0.38 -14.84 -8.11
C LYS A 84 1.60 -14.07 -8.62
N GLN A 85 1.56 -13.66 -9.89
CA GLN A 85 2.63 -12.86 -10.48
C GLN A 85 2.71 -11.49 -9.79
N LEU A 86 1.58 -10.84 -9.54
CA LEU A 86 1.55 -9.56 -8.84
C LEU A 86 2.18 -9.68 -7.44
N SER A 87 1.87 -10.74 -6.71
CA SER A 87 2.47 -11.02 -5.40
C SER A 87 4.00 -11.12 -5.51
N ASN A 88 4.50 -11.90 -6.45
CA ASN A 88 5.94 -12.07 -6.67
C ASN A 88 6.61 -10.77 -7.12
N ASP A 89 5.96 -10.00 -7.96
CA ASP A 89 6.46 -8.72 -8.46
C ASP A 89 6.55 -7.69 -7.33
N LEU A 90 5.58 -7.64 -6.43
CA LEU A 90 5.62 -6.77 -5.24
C LEU A 90 6.76 -7.17 -4.29
N LEU A 91 6.95 -8.47 -4.05
CA LEU A 91 8.09 -8.94 -3.24
C LEU A 91 9.41 -8.50 -3.88
N GLY A 92 9.55 -8.65 -5.19
CA GLY A 92 10.72 -8.22 -5.94
C GLY A 92 10.95 -6.71 -5.88
N TYR A 93 9.87 -5.93 -5.98
CA TYR A 93 9.93 -4.47 -5.88
C TYR A 93 10.52 -4.02 -4.54
N PHE A 94 10.03 -4.56 -3.43
CA PHE A 94 10.53 -4.19 -2.11
C PHE A 94 11.95 -4.71 -1.87
N SER A 95 12.26 -5.94 -2.27
CA SER A 95 13.57 -6.54 -2.02
C SER A 95 14.68 -5.93 -2.87
N LYS A 96 14.42 -5.67 -4.16
CA LYS A 96 15.44 -5.19 -5.10
C LYS A 96 15.60 -3.68 -5.05
N LYS A 97 14.51 -2.93 -5.01
CA LYS A 97 14.57 -1.47 -5.05
C LYS A 97 14.84 -0.86 -3.67
N TYR A 98 14.27 -1.43 -2.61
CA TYR A 98 14.38 -0.88 -1.26
C TYR A 98 15.20 -1.75 -0.30
N LEU A 99 15.76 -2.84 -0.80
CA LEU A 99 16.55 -3.78 0.02
C LEU A 99 15.78 -4.27 1.25
N TYR A 100 14.46 -4.42 1.09
CA TYR A 100 13.56 -4.87 2.14
C TYR A 100 13.02 -6.26 1.81
N SER A 101 13.61 -7.29 2.44
CA SER A 101 13.31 -8.70 2.15
C SER A 101 12.39 -9.36 3.17
N ASP A 102 11.98 -8.64 4.21
CA ASP A 102 11.15 -9.19 5.29
C ASP A 102 9.65 -9.19 4.98
N LEU A 103 9.23 -8.53 3.89
CA LEU A 103 7.86 -8.54 3.45
C LEU A 103 7.40 -9.96 3.11
N LYS A 104 6.24 -10.35 3.66
CA LYS A 104 5.54 -11.59 3.29
C LYS A 104 4.17 -11.23 2.74
N ILE A 105 3.73 -11.97 1.73
CA ILE A 105 2.43 -11.76 1.10
C ILE A 105 1.65 -13.07 1.14
N SER A 106 0.41 -13.01 1.65
CA SER A 106 -0.55 -14.11 1.59
C SER A 106 -1.66 -13.77 0.60
N ILE A 107 -2.04 -14.76 -0.21
CA ILE A 107 -3.18 -14.64 -1.13
C ILE A 107 -4.40 -15.19 -0.40
N LYS A 108 -5.44 -14.38 -0.25
CA LYS A 108 -6.67 -14.70 0.47
C LYS A 108 -7.89 -14.52 -0.44
N GLN A 109 -9.08 -14.84 0.09
CA GLN A 109 -10.37 -14.60 -0.58
C GLN A 109 -10.43 -15.20 -1.99
N ARG A 110 -9.99 -16.47 -2.13
CA ARG A 110 -9.98 -17.19 -3.42
C ARG A 110 -9.19 -16.45 -4.51
N GLY A 111 -8.06 -15.86 -4.13
CA GLY A 111 -7.18 -15.16 -5.06
C GLY A 111 -7.56 -13.71 -5.35
N ARG A 112 -8.46 -13.11 -4.58
CA ARG A 112 -8.89 -11.72 -4.80
C ARG A 112 -8.27 -10.73 -3.82
N GLN A 113 -7.61 -11.21 -2.78
CA GLN A 113 -6.98 -10.36 -1.79
C GLN A 113 -5.51 -10.71 -1.63
N LEU A 114 -4.65 -9.69 -1.68
CA LEU A 114 -3.27 -9.76 -1.27
C LEU A 114 -3.12 -9.13 0.10
N LEU A 115 -2.62 -9.90 1.06
CA LEU A 115 -2.32 -9.42 2.39
C LEU A 115 -0.82 -9.24 2.53
N LEU A 116 -0.36 -8.00 2.48
CA LEU A 116 1.05 -7.64 2.68
C LEU A 116 1.32 -7.52 4.17
N LYS A 117 2.33 -8.25 4.65
CA LYS A 117 2.69 -8.34 6.06
C LYS A 117 4.09 -7.76 6.27
N PHE A 118 4.13 -6.61 6.95
CA PHE A 118 5.38 -5.93 7.27
C PHE A 118 5.73 -6.13 8.75
N PRO A 119 6.77 -6.94 9.07
CA PRO A 119 7.16 -7.16 10.46
C PRO A 119 7.98 -5.98 10.98
N VAL A 120 7.33 -4.89 11.30
CA VAL A 120 7.97 -3.61 11.64
C VAL A 120 7.59 -3.07 13.01
N LEU A 121 6.51 -3.54 13.62
CA LEU A 121 5.94 -2.89 14.81
C LEU A 121 6.86 -3.01 16.04
N HIS A 122 7.58 -4.11 16.22
CA HIS A 122 8.53 -4.25 17.32
C HIS A 122 9.73 -3.31 17.14
N ALA A 123 10.31 -3.27 15.93
CA ALA A 123 11.43 -2.39 15.62
C ALA A 123 11.06 -0.90 15.75
N LEU A 124 9.78 -0.56 15.56
CA LEU A 124 9.26 0.80 15.65
C LEU A 124 8.72 1.13 17.05
N GLU A 125 8.78 0.17 17.98
CA GLU A 125 8.26 0.34 19.35
C GLU A 125 6.76 0.69 19.41
N LEU A 126 5.99 0.20 18.43
CA LEU A 126 4.53 0.40 18.35
C LEU A 126 3.73 -0.83 18.80
N ALA A 127 4.40 -1.90 19.16
CA ALA A 127 3.78 -3.10 19.74
C ALA A 127 4.67 -3.64 20.85
N SER A 128 4.05 -4.16 21.92
CA SER A 128 4.78 -4.84 22.98
C SER A 128 5.32 -6.20 22.47
N PRO A 129 6.31 -6.80 23.17
CA PRO A 129 6.85 -8.11 22.76
C PRO A 129 5.80 -9.23 22.69
N SER A 130 4.69 -9.11 23.42
CA SER A 130 3.59 -10.07 23.42
C SER A 130 2.58 -9.84 22.29
N GLU A 131 2.62 -8.68 21.63
CA GLU A 131 1.75 -8.34 20.52
C GLU A 131 2.40 -8.75 19.19
N SER A 132 1.57 -8.84 18.13
CA SER A 132 2.05 -9.11 16.77
C SER A 132 2.98 -8.01 16.28
N ASP A 133 4.05 -8.43 15.58
CA ASP A 133 5.00 -7.54 14.91
C ASP A 133 4.47 -7.01 13.56
N LEU A 134 3.32 -7.51 13.09
CA LEU A 134 2.87 -7.32 11.71
C LEU A 134 2.00 -6.09 11.54
N LEU A 135 2.43 -5.22 10.64
CA LEU A 135 1.60 -4.17 10.06
C LEU A 135 1.09 -4.65 8.69
N TYR A 136 -0.23 -4.59 8.49
CA TYR A 136 -0.87 -5.14 7.30
C TYR A 136 -1.26 -4.06 6.31
N VAL A 137 -1.02 -4.33 5.02
CA VAL A 137 -1.60 -3.59 3.90
C VAL A 137 -2.35 -4.59 3.03
N LYS A 138 -3.64 -4.35 2.81
CA LYS A 138 -4.50 -5.24 2.03
C LYS A 138 -4.81 -4.64 0.68
N LEU A 139 -4.67 -5.46 -0.37
CA LEU A 139 -5.12 -5.14 -1.72
C LEU A 139 -6.30 -6.05 -2.04
N ASP A 140 -7.45 -5.45 -2.31
CA ASP A 140 -8.64 -6.16 -2.76
C ASP A 140 -8.83 -5.92 -4.25
N ILE A 141 -8.90 -6.99 -5.03
CA ILE A 141 -9.05 -6.92 -6.48
C ILE A 141 -10.38 -7.60 -6.85
N SER A 142 -11.29 -6.83 -7.43
CA SER A 142 -12.59 -7.33 -7.86
C SER A 142 -12.42 -8.45 -8.90
N SER A 143 -13.25 -9.49 -8.78
CA SER A 143 -13.23 -10.61 -9.73
C SER A 143 -13.89 -10.28 -11.06
N SER A 144 -14.72 -9.23 -11.11
CA SER A 144 -15.40 -8.80 -12.33
C SER A 144 -14.55 -7.81 -13.11
N THR A 145 -14.46 -8.01 -14.42
CA THR A 145 -13.89 -7.01 -15.33
C THR A 145 -15.02 -6.10 -15.80
N SER A 146 -14.87 -4.80 -15.63
CA SER A 146 -15.81 -3.84 -16.17
C SER A 146 -15.13 -2.98 -17.23
N LYS A 147 -15.74 -2.98 -18.44
CA LYS A 147 -15.26 -2.17 -19.56
C LYS A 147 -16.06 -0.89 -19.76
N ASN A 148 -17.11 -0.69 -18.96
CA ASN A 148 -18.12 0.36 -19.20
C ASN A 148 -17.96 1.59 -18.32
N PHE A 149 -16.90 1.68 -17.51
CA PHE A 149 -16.67 2.84 -16.66
C PHE A 149 -15.80 3.88 -17.35
N GLN A 150 -16.17 5.13 -17.18
CA GLN A 150 -15.25 6.23 -17.43
C GLN A 150 -14.25 6.29 -16.29
N THR A 151 -12.97 6.36 -16.64
CA THR A 151 -11.90 6.50 -15.66
C THR A 151 -11.31 7.89 -15.73
N GLN A 152 -10.80 8.35 -14.58
CA GLN A 152 -10.07 9.60 -14.46
C GLN A 152 -8.63 9.29 -14.06
N THR A 153 -7.74 10.24 -14.26
CA THR A 153 -6.36 10.14 -13.81
C THR A 153 -6.04 11.27 -12.84
N THR A 154 -5.26 10.97 -11.82
CA THR A 154 -4.81 11.96 -10.83
C THR A 154 -3.32 11.78 -10.59
N LEU A 155 -2.57 12.86 -10.74
CA LEU A 155 -1.16 12.90 -10.37
C LEU A 155 -1.02 12.89 -8.85
N LYS A 156 -0.22 11.96 -8.33
CA LYS A 156 0.15 11.92 -6.92
C LYS A 156 1.63 12.29 -6.77
N ASN A 157 1.88 13.25 -5.91
CA ASN A 157 3.22 13.62 -5.50
C ASN A 157 3.24 13.64 -3.97
N LEU A 158 3.77 12.59 -3.37
CA LEU A 158 3.80 12.43 -1.92
C LEU A 158 4.99 11.55 -1.53
N TYR A 159 5.66 11.89 -0.45
CA TYR A 159 6.81 11.14 0.09
C TYR A 159 7.92 10.90 -0.94
N GLY A 160 8.14 11.83 -1.87
CA GLY A 160 9.14 11.71 -2.92
C GLY A 160 8.74 10.81 -4.09
N PHE A 161 7.53 10.25 -4.09
CA PHE A 161 6.97 9.49 -5.21
C PHE A 161 6.19 10.40 -6.16
N ASN A 162 6.25 10.05 -7.44
CA ASN A 162 5.58 10.79 -8.50
C ASN A 162 4.95 9.78 -9.47
N TYR A 163 3.64 9.66 -9.47
CA TYR A 163 2.92 8.71 -10.33
C TYR A 163 1.51 9.20 -10.63
N VAL A 164 0.93 8.64 -11.70
CA VAL A 164 -0.43 8.97 -12.15
C VAL A 164 -1.34 7.78 -11.89
N MET A 165 -2.31 7.95 -11.00
CA MET A 165 -3.30 6.94 -10.67
C MET A 165 -4.47 6.99 -11.67
N ARG A 166 -5.01 5.83 -12.02
CA ARG A 166 -6.25 5.69 -12.77
C ARG A 166 -7.35 5.20 -11.81
N HIS A 167 -8.43 5.93 -11.74
CA HIS A 167 -9.53 5.64 -10.82
C HIS A 167 -10.91 5.86 -11.44
#